data_c1049475a4c4a502928390122d7c9874
#
_entry.id   c1049475a4c4a502928390122d7c9874
#
_cell.length_a   1.000
_cell.length_b   1.000
_cell.length_c   1.000
_cell.angle_alpha   90.00
_cell.angle_beta   90.00
_cell.angle_gamma   90.00
#
_symmetry.space_group_name_H-M   'P 1'
#
loop_
_entity.id
_entity.type
_entity.pdbx_description
1 polymer ?
#
loop_
_entity_poly.entity_id
_entity_poly.type
_entity_poly.pdbx_seq_one_letter_code
_entity_poly.pdbx_strand_id
1 'polypeptide(L)'
;MFDLYKVLTISEWDESIKSGLIETSLDNKDGFIHFSSSTQLALTLDLYFKSDDKVILLQIDEEKLDSPLVYEEADGNRIGKFPHLYDKLSVRSISKKWELNRNAFELPSEVLKYIEDRK
;
A
#
# COMPACT_ATOMS: atom_id res chain seq x y z
N MET A 1 0.17 -14.29 -5.47
CA MET A 1 0.19 -14.07 -4.00
C MET A 1 -0.39 -12.70 -3.67
N PHE A 2 -1.14 -12.60 -2.58
CA PHE A 2 -1.92 -11.40 -2.27
C PHE A 2 -1.46 -10.70 -0.97
N ASP A 3 -0.17 -10.71 -0.68
CA ASP A 3 0.39 -10.03 0.49
C ASP A 3 1.13 -8.74 0.10
N LEU A 4 0.53 -7.99 -0.82
CA LEU A 4 1.06 -6.73 -1.33
C LEU A 4 -0.02 -5.66 -1.21
N TYR A 5 0.27 -4.59 -0.48
CA TYR A 5 -0.71 -3.58 -0.13
C TYR A 5 -0.23 -2.17 -0.45
N LYS A 6 -1.19 -1.32 -0.81
CA LYS A 6 -0.98 0.09 -1.08
C LYS A 6 -1.98 0.90 -0.26
N VAL A 7 -1.52 1.94 0.42
CA VAL A 7 -2.38 2.85 1.19
C VAL A 7 -2.42 4.19 0.48
N LEU A 8 -3.62 4.72 0.31
CA LEU A 8 -3.87 6.00 -0.34
C LEU A 8 -4.73 6.89 0.55
N THR A 9 -4.55 8.21 0.43
CA THR A 9 -5.54 9.14 0.93
C THR A 9 -6.79 9.06 0.04
N ILE A 10 -7.90 9.61 0.51
CA ILE A 10 -9.15 9.65 -0.27
C ILE A 10 -8.94 10.43 -1.58
N SER A 11 -8.24 11.56 -1.52
CA SER A 11 -7.99 12.38 -2.72
C SER A 11 -7.08 11.66 -3.72
N GLU A 12 -6.08 10.93 -3.24
CA GLU A 12 -5.21 10.11 -4.11
C GLU A 12 -6.00 9.01 -4.79
N TRP A 13 -6.93 8.40 -4.07
CA TRP A 13 -7.82 7.38 -4.65
C TRP A 13 -8.72 7.97 -5.73
N ASP A 14 -9.33 9.14 -5.48
CA ASP A 14 -10.19 9.80 -6.45
C ASP A 14 -9.42 10.12 -7.75
N GLU A 15 -8.19 10.58 -7.63
CA GLU A 15 -7.32 10.82 -8.78
C GLU A 15 -6.98 9.53 -9.53
N SER A 16 -6.74 8.45 -8.79
CA SER A 16 -6.42 7.14 -9.38
C SER A 16 -7.56 6.59 -10.22
N ILE A 17 -8.80 6.76 -9.76
CA ILE A 17 -9.99 6.36 -10.52
C ILE A 17 -10.07 7.13 -11.84
N LYS A 18 -9.79 8.43 -11.83
CA LYS A 18 -9.87 9.27 -13.01
C LYS A 18 -8.78 8.94 -14.03
N SER A 19 -7.55 8.75 -13.56
CA SER A 19 -6.41 8.52 -14.45
C SER A 19 -6.23 7.06 -14.86
N GLY A 20 -6.74 6.11 -14.06
CA GLY A 20 -6.49 4.67 -14.22
C GLY A 20 -5.15 4.22 -13.66
N LEU A 21 -4.36 5.13 -13.11
CA LEU A 21 -3.05 4.85 -12.52
C LEU A 21 -3.05 5.20 -11.03
N ILE A 22 -2.41 4.35 -10.25
CA ILE A 22 -2.29 4.55 -8.80
C ILE A 22 -0.93 5.17 -8.51
N GLU A 23 -0.94 6.38 -7.97
CA GLU A 23 0.28 7.05 -7.52
C GLU A 23 -0.03 7.96 -6.35
N THR A 24 0.92 8.09 -5.43
CA THR A 24 0.80 8.96 -4.27
C THR A 24 1.83 10.07 -4.35
N SER A 25 1.67 11.08 -3.49
CA SER A 25 2.65 12.16 -3.38
C SER A 25 4.04 11.62 -3.04
N LEU A 26 4.10 10.61 -2.17
CA LEU A 26 5.35 9.98 -1.78
C LEU A 26 5.99 9.24 -2.96
N ASP A 27 5.19 8.53 -3.75
CA ASP A 27 5.66 7.83 -4.95
C ASP A 27 6.30 8.81 -5.94
N ASN A 28 5.63 9.94 -6.17
CA ASN A 28 6.12 10.96 -7.09
C ASN A 28 7.41 11.62 -6.60
N LYS A 29 7.51 11.83 -5.30
CA LYS A 29 8.70 12.40 -4.69
C LYS A 29 9.91 11.47 -4.82
N ASP A 30 9.72 10.18 -4.60
CA ASP A 30 10.80 9.20 -4.55
C ASP A 30 11.09 8.54 -5.90
N GLY A 31 10.17 8.65 -6.85
CA GLY A 31 10.36 8.11 -8.21
C GLY A 31 10.06 6.63 -8.36
N PHE A 32 9.36 6.03 -7.43
CA PHE A 32 8.91 4.64 -7.50
C PHE A 32 7.66 4.44 -6.64
N ILE A 33 6.91 3.38 -6.92
CA ILE A 33 5.69 3.06 -6.17
C ILE A 33 6.06 2.31 -4.90
N HIS A 34 5.55 2.78 -3.75
CA HIS A 34 5.78 2.18 -2.44
C HIS A 34 4.66 1.22 -2.09
N PHE A 35 5.02 0.03 -1.63
CA PHE A 35 4.08 -0.96 -1.11
C PHE A 35 4.46 -1.37 0.30
N SER A 36 3.55 -2.09 0.94
CA SER A 36 3.79 -2.73 2.23
C SER A 36 3.28 -4.17 2.18
N SER A 37 3.95 -5.07 2.88
CA SER A 37 3.37 -6.38 3.19
C SER A 37 2.38 -6.22 4.35
N SER A 38 1.61 -7.26 4.65
CA SER A 38 0.67 -7.24 5.78
C SER A 38 1.35 -6.92 7.11
N THR A 39 2.56 -7.43 7.32
CA THR A 39 3.31 -7.20 8.57
C THR A 39 3.88 -5.78 8.67
N GLN A 40 3.94 -5.05 7.56
CA GLN A 40 4.49 -3.68 7.51
C GLN A 40 3.41 -2.61 7.56
N LEU A 41 2.14 -2.97 7.38
CA LEU A 41 1.04 -2.01 7.24
C LEU A 41 0.84 -1.11 8.46
N ALA A 42 0.91 -1.67 9.66
CA ALA A 42 0.69 -0.89 10.87
C ALA A 42 1.69 0.27 10.96
N LEU A 43 2.95 0.00 10.65
CA LEU A 43 4.00 1.02 10.67
C LEU A 43 3.79 2.05 9.56
N THR A 44 3.41 1.61 8.37
CA THR A 44 3.13 2.52 7.24
C THR A 44 2.00 3.47 7.58
N LEU A 45 0.91 2.97 8.17
CA LEU A 45 -0.22 3.79 8.58
C LEU A 45 0.19 4.81 9.64
N ASP A 46 0.99 4.39 10.61
CA ASP A 46 1.45 5.26 11.68
C ASP A 46 2.39 6.36 11.16
N LEU A 47 3.31 6.03 10.26
CA LEU A 47 4.32 6.98 9.79
C LEU A 47 3.79 8.00 8.78
N TYR A 48 2.90 7.59 7.88
CA TYR A 48 2.52 8.42 6.72
C TYR A 48 1.07 8.88 6.71
N PHE A 49 0.19 8.24 7.48
CA PHE A 49 -1.25 8.51 7.42
C PHE A 49 -1.85 8.90 8.77
N LYS A 50 -1.01 9.27 9.70
CA LYS A 50 -1.42 9.58 11.07
C LYS A 50 -2.41 10.74 11.16
N SER A 51 -2.34 11.70 10.24
CA SER A 51 -3.21 12.87 10.23
C SER A 51 -4.48 12.69 9.38
N ASP A 52 -4.62 11.58 8.68
CA ASP A 52 -5.76 11.33 7.82
C ASP A 52 -6.90 10.65 8.59
N ASP A 53 -8.13 11.18 8.45
CA ASP A 53 -9.31 10.61 9.11
C ASP A 53 -9.74 9.30 8.45
N LYS A 54 -9.53 9.18 7.15
CA LYS A 54 -9.85 8.00 6.37
C LYS A 54 -8.75 7.75 5.35
N VAL A 55 -8.46 6.47 5.12
CA VAL A 55 -7.53 6.05 4.08
C VAL A 55 -8.13 4.90 3.30
N ILE A 56 -7.64 4.69 2.10
CA ILE A 56 -7.99 3.55 1.26
C ILE A 56 -6.87 2.54 1.33
N LEU A 57 -7.20 1.30 1.67
CA LEU A 57 -6.28 0.18 1.64
C LEU A 57 -6.57 -0.68 0.42
N LEU A 58 -5.58 -0.88 -0.42
CA LEU A 58 -5.67 -1.71 -1.61
C LEU A 58 -4.83 -2.97 -1.43
N GLN A 59 -5.40 -4.11 -1.78
CA GLN A 59 -4.64 -5.34 -1.96
C GLN A 59 -4.34 -5.47 -3.45
N ILE A 60 -3.08 -5.66 -3.78
CA ILE A 60 -2.60 -5.69 -5.16
C ILE A 60 -2.29 -7.13 -5.58
N ASP A 61 -2.75 -7.50 -6.78
CA ASP A 61 -2.40 -8.77 -7.40
C ASP A 61 -1.03 -8.63 -8.06
N GLU A 62 -0.03 -9.22 -7.43
CA GLU A 62 1.36 -9.15 -7.88
C GLU A 62 1.55 -9.69 -9.29
N GLU A 63 0.74 -10.66 -9.70
CA GLU A 63 0.81 -11.25 -11.05
C GLU A 63 0.38 -10.29 -12.14
N LYS A 64 -0.35 -9.23 -11.80
CA LYS A 64 -0.81 -8.22 -12.77
C LYS A 64 0.15 -7.05 -12.91
N LEU A 65 1.29 -7.08 -12.24
CA LEU A 65 2.32 -6.06 -12.39
C LEU A 65 3.14 -6.32 -13.65
N ASP A 66 3.49 -5.25 -14.37
CA ASP A 66 4.24 -5.34 -15.62
C ASP A 66 5.77 -5.42 -15.39
N SER A 67 6.21 -5.13 -14.19
CA SER A 67 7.63 -5.17 -13.81
C SER A 67 7.80 -5.89 -12.48
N PRO A 68 8.98 -6.47 -12.21
CA PRO A 68 9.23 -7.14 -10.94
C PRO A 68 9.32 -6.14 -9.79
N LEU A 69 8.93 -6.59 -8.61
CA LEU A 69 9.13 -5.83 -7.37
C LEU A 69 10.60 -5.83 -6.98
N VAL A 70 11.06 -4.70 -6.46
CA VAL A 70 12.40 -4.56 -5.89
C VAL A 70 12.24 -4.35 -4.39
N TYR A 71 12.86 -5.22 -3.60
CA TYR A 71 12.79 -5.15 -2.14
C TYR A 71 13.99 -4.35 -1.64
N GLU A 72 13.72 -3.18 -1.09
CA GLU A 72 14.75 -2.21 -0.68
C GLU A 72 14.50 -1.72 0.73
N GLU A 73 15.57 -1.37 1.42
CA GLU A 73 15.44 -0.73 2.73
C GLU A 73 14.80 0.64 2.58
N ALA A 74 13.90 0.97 3.50
CA ALA A 74 13.25 2.26 3.51
C ALA A 74 14.08 3.27 4.29
N ASP A 75 13.96 4.55 3.91
CA ASP A 75 14.58 5.64 4.64
C ASP A 75 13.89 5.85 5.99
N GLY A 76 14.63 6.43 6.94
CA GLY A 76 14.11 6.81 8.24
C GLY A 76 14.07 5.65 9.23
N ASN A 77 13.01 5.60 10.05
CA ASN A 77 12.91 4.67 11.16
C ASN A 77 12.28 3.31 10.82
N ARG A 78 12.00 3.07 9.55
CA ARG A 78 11.41 1.80 9.13
C ARG A 78 12.48 0.72 9.03
N ILE A 79 12.22 -0.43 9.63
CA ILE A 79 13.15 -1.56 9.63
C ILE A 79 12.68 -2.60 8.61
N GLY A 80 13.64 -3.17 7.87
CA GLY A 80 13.40 -4.22 6.89
C GLY A 80 13.25 -3.67 5.49
N LYS A 81 13.03 -4.58 4.55
CA LYS A 81 12.91 -4.25 3.14
C LYS A 81 11.43 -4.15 2.75
N PHE A 82 11.11 -3.09 2.02
CA PHE A 82 9.77 -2.83 1.53
C PHE A 82 9.73 -3.07 0.02
N PRO A 83 8.62 -3.60 -0.51
CA PRO A 83 8.49 -3.78 -1.95
C PRO A 83 8.28 -2.45 -2.67
N HIS A 84 9.07 -2.21 -3.70
CA HIS A 84 8.98 -1.02 -4.55
C HIS A 84 8.79 -1.42 -6.00
N LEU A 85 8.01 -0.63 -6.74
CA LEU A 85 7.78 -0.85 -8.16
C LEU A 85 8.31 0.34 -8.95
N TYR A 86 9.24 0.09 -9.85
CA TYR A 86 9.82 1.10 -10.75
C TYR A 86 9.10 1.08 -12.09
N ASP A 87 7.78 1.25 -12.02
CA ASP A 87 6.89 1.26 -13.18
C ASP A 87 5.57 1.89 -12.76
N LYS A 88 4.67 2.06 -13.71
CA LYS A 88 3.31 2.54 -13.43
C LYS A 88 2.48 1.43 -12.81
N LEU A 89 1.59 1.80 -11.90
CA LEU A 89 0.67 0.88 -11.24
C LEU A 89 -0.75 1.15 -11.72
N SER A 90 -1.33 0.18 -12.42
CA SER A 90 -2.68 0.28 -12.94
C SER A 90 -3.72 -0.10 -11.88
N VAL A 91 -4.89 0.56 -11.92
CA VAL A 91 -6.03 0.17 -11.09
C VAL A 91 -6.50 -1.26 -11.38
N ARG A 92 -6.16 -1.82 -12.54
CA ARG A 92 -6.47 -3.22 -12.89
C ARG A 92 -5.76 -4.23 -12.00
N SER A 93 -4.69 -3.82 -11.34
CA SER A 93 -3.95 -4.71 -10.44
C SER A 93 -4.61 -4.88 -9.07
N ILE A 94 -5.64 -4.11 -8.77
CA ILE A 94 -6.34 -4.18 -7.48
C ILE A 94 -7.15 -5.47 -7.40
N SER A 95 -6.92 -6.26 -6.35
CA SER A 95 -7.75 -7.43 -6.07
C SER A 95 -8.86 -7.11 -5.08
N LYS A 96 -8.57 -6.29 -4.06
CA LYS A 96 -9.55 -5.86 -3.04
C LYS A 96 -9.26 -4.45 -2.58
N LYS A 97 -10.32 -3.77 -2.10
CA LYS A 97 -10.25 -2.42 -1.58
C LYS A 97 -11.03 -2.33 -0.27
N TRP A 98 -10.46 -1.64 0.71
CA TRP A 98 -11.12 -1.32 1.98
C TRP A 98 -10.96 0.16 2.28
N GLU A 99 -11.95 0.72 2.96
CA GLU A 99 -11.88 2.05 3.53
C GLU A 99 -11.65 1.91 5.03
N LEU A 100 -10.58 2.54 5.54
CA LEU A 100 -10.23 2.48 6.95
C LEU A 100 -10.47 3.83 7.60
N ASN A 101 -11.08 3.81 8.79
CA ASN A 101 -11.29 5.01 9.60
C ASN A 101 -10.19 5.15 10.64
N ARG A 102 -9.75 6.38 10.88
CA ARG A 102 -8.64 6.66 11.80
C ARG A 102 -8.82 6.10 13.21
N ASN A 103 -10.03 6.24 13.76
CA ASN A 103 -10.31 5.77 15.12
C ASN A 103 -10.33 4.25 15.26
N ALA A 104 -10.24 3.57 14.14
CA ALA A 104 -10.24 2.13 14.07
C ALA A 104 -9.34 1.67 12.92
N PHE A 105 -8.08 2.09 12.93
CA PHE A 105 -7.10 1.52 12.00
C PHE A 105 -6.88 0.05 12.33
N GLU A 106 -7.99 -0.66 12.42
CA GLU A 106 -7.97 -2.10 12.51
C GLU A 106 -7.86 -2.64 11.09
N LEU A 107 -6.89 -3.52 10.91
CA LEU A 107 -6.73 -4.17 9.63
C LEU A 107 -7.89 -5.15 9.40
N PRO A 108 -8.35 -5.31 8.15
CA PRO A 108 -9.35 -6.32 7.84
C PRO A 108 -8.93 -7.71 8.33
N SER A 109 -9.89 -8.54 8.72
CA SER A 109 -9.60 -9.87 9.25
C SER A 109 -8.79 -10.74 8.28
N GLU A 110 -9.00 -10.56 6.98
CA GLU A 110 -8.23 -11.27 5.95
C GLU A 110 -6.74 -10.90 6.02
N VAL A 111 -6.43 -9.63 6.27
CA VAL A 111 -5.06 -9.14 6.39
C VAL A 111 -4.42 -9.62 7.69
N LEU A 112 -5.18 -9.58 8.79
CA LEU A 112 -4.73 -10.08 10.08
C LEU A 112 -4.38 -11.57 10.02
N LYS A 113 -5.12 -12.33 9.24
CA LYS A 113 -4.85 -13.76 9.05
C LYS A 113 -3.49 -13.98 8.40
N TYR A 114 -3.11 -13.17 7.42
CA TYR A 114 -1.77 -13.23 6.83
C TYR A 114 -0.68 -12.98 7.86
N ILE A 115 -0.88 -12.02 8.73
CA ILE A 115 0.08 -11.71 9.80
C ILE A 115 0.24 -12.90 10.74
N GLU A 116 -0.86 -13.53 11.15
CA GLU A 116 -0.86 -14.71 12.00
C GLU A 116 -0.12 -15.89 11.36
N ASP A 117 -0.41 -16.15 10.10
CA ASP A 117 0.18 -17.27 9.37
C ASP A 117 1.70 -17.11 9.18
N ARG A 118 2.24 -15.92 9.38
CA ARG A 118 3.66 -15.60 9.21
C ARG A 118 4.47 -15.56 10.51
N LYS A 119 3.82 -15.76 11.63
CA LYS A 119 4.49 -15.74 12.93
C LYS A 119 5.20 -17.05 13.25
#